data_62ba4e6f7db547433c00934301be0321
#
_entry.id   62ba4e6f7db547433c00934301be0321
#
_cell.length_a   1.000
_cell.length_b   1.000
_cell.length_c   1.000
_cell.angle_alpha   90.00
_cell.angle_beta   90.00
_cell.angle_gamma   90.00
#
_symmetry.space_group_name_H-M   'P 1'
#
loop_
_entity.id
_entity.type
_entity.pdbx_description
1 polymer ?
#
loop_
_entity_poly.entity_id
_entity_poly.type
_entity_poly.pdbx_seq_one_letter_code
_entity_poly.pdbx_strand_id
1 'polypeptide(L)'
;MTAISIIENRSNEVQLPQWLQECLIDQESLESDSDALLICQAFNFAYQLHEGQTRKSGEPYIAHPIAVASLLRSLGGDSVTIAAGFLHDVVEDTDVTPEEIEERFGVQVRLLVEGVTKLSKFNFSSTTERQAENFRRMFLAMATDIRVIVVKLADRLHNMRTLEHLKPE
;
A
#
# COMPACT_ATOMS: atom_id res chain seq x y z
N MET A 1 5.55 -25.21 -0.56
CA MET A 1 6.26 -24.34 -1.51
C MET A 1 7.36 -23.63 -0.75
N THR A 2 8.58 -23.71 -1.19
CA THR A 2 9.68 -22.96 -0.59
C THR A 2 9.60 -21.48 -0.95
N ALA A 3 10.08 -20.59 -0.07
CA ALA A 3 10.10 -19.13 -0.33
C ALA A 3 10.75 -18.80 -1.69
N ILE A 4 11.76 -19.58 -2.10
CA ILE A 4 12.46 -19.42 -3.39
C ILE A 4 11.52 -19.71 -4.58
N SER A 5 10.70 -20.75 -4.53
CA SER A 5 9.75 -21.06 -5.62
C SER A 5 8.64 -20.00 -5.76
N ILE A 6 8.28 -19.36 -4.64
CA ILE A 6 7.34 -18.24 -4.62
C ILE A 6 7.98 -17.01 -5.27
N ILE A 7 9.25 -16.74 -4.99
CA ILE A 7 9.98 -15.61 -5.57
C ILE A 7 10.21 -15.81 -7.07
N GLU A 8 10.62 -17.00 -7.51
CA GLU A 8 10.83 -17.30 -8.93
C GLU A 8 9.54 -17.21 -9.75
N ASN A 9 8.43 -17.67 -9.22
CA ASN A 9 7.13 -17.58 -9.89
C ASN A 9 6.60 -16.15 -9.95
N ARG A 10 6.88 -15.36 -8.91
CA ARG A 10 6.46 -13.95 -8.81
C ARG A 10 7.35 -12.98 -9.59
N SER A 11 8.65 -13.26 -9.67
CA SER A 11 9.59 -12.43 -10.44
C SER A 11 9.40 -12.51 -11.95
N ASN A 12 8.70 -13.53 -12.46
CA ASN A 12 8.32 -13.61 -13.87
C ASN A 12 7.15 -12.67 -14.24
N GLU A 13 6.35 -12.27 -13.27
CA GLU A 13 5.19 -11.38 -13.48
C GLU A 13 5.49 -9.93 -13.08
N VAL A 14 6.23 -9.72 -11.99
CA VAL A 14 6.56 -8.39 -11.45
C VAL A 14 7.99 -8.39 -10.92
N GLN A 15 8.75 -7.36 -11.30
CA GLN A 15 10.10 -7.17 -10.78
C GLN A 15 10.03 -6.71 -9.32
N LEU A 16 10.41 -7.61 -8.39
CA LEU A 16 10.48 -7.30 -6.97
C LEU A 16 11.76 -6.49 -6.66
N PRO A 17 11.67 -5.40 -5.86
CA PRO A 17 12.85 -4.71 -5.37
C PRO A 17 13.75 -5.63 -4.55
N GLN A 18 15.05 -5.39 -4.59
CA GLN A 18 16.03 -6.21 -3.87
C GLN A 18 15.70 -6.33 -2.37
N TRP A 19 15.34 -5.21 -1.72
CA TRP A 19 15.01 -5.19 -0.30
C TRP A 19 13.83 -6.12 0.06
N LEU A 20 12.84 -6.23 -0.85
CA LEU A 20 11.68 -7.10 -0.65
C LEU A 20 12.05 -8.57 -0.90
N GLN A 21 12.90 -8.84 -1.88
CA GLN A 21 13.41 -10.20 -2.10
C GLN A 21 14.20 -10.70 -0.89
N GLU A 22 15.07 -9.87 -0.33
CA GLU A 22 15.82 -10.19 0.90
C GLU A 22 14.88 -10.48 2.07
N CYS A 23 13.87 -9.64 2.28
CA CYS A 23 12.85 -9.84 3.31
C CYS A 23 12.10 -11.19 3.14
N LEU A 24 11.77 -11.57 1.91
CA LEU A 24 11.03 -12.81 1.63
C LEU A 24 11.90 -14.08 1.77
N ILE A 25 13.20 -13.98 1.48
CA ILE A 25 14.15 -15.10 1.62
C ILE A 25 14.39 -15.43 3.10
N ASP A 26 14.55 -14.39 3.91
CA ASP A 26 14.89 -14.53 5.32
C ASP A 26 13.69 -14.87 6.23
N GLN A 27 12.51 -15.12 5.67
CA GLN A 27 11.28 -15.35 6.44
C GLN A 27 11.40 -16.45 7.51
N GLU A 28 12.20 -17.49 7.27
CA GLU A 28 12.41 -18.57 8.25
C GLU A 28 13.33 -18.14 9.41
N SER A 29 14.18 -17.14 9.22
CA SER A 29 15.06 -16.57 10.24
C SER A 29 14.43 -15.37 10.97
N LEU A 30 13.34 -14.81 10.43
CA LEU A 30 12.68 -13.60 10.91
C LEU A 30 11.71 -13.82 12.08
N GLU A 31 11.60 -15.05 12.63
CA GLU A 31 10.73 -15.31 13.80
C GLU A 31 11.05 -14.38 15.00
N SER A 32 12.23 -13.79 15.02
CA SER A 32 12.65 -12.80 16.04
C SER A 32 12.46 -11.34 15.64
N ASP A 33 12.25 -11.03 14.34
CA ASP A 33 12.05 -9.67 13.84
C ASP A 33 10.59 -9.47 13.44
N SER A 34 9.78 -8.98 14.40
CA SER A 34 8.35 -8.71 14.20
C SER A 34 8.08 -7.68 13.10
N ASP A 35 8.98 -6.73 12.87
CA ASP A 35 8.81 -5.65 11.90
C ASP A 35 8.98 -6.15 10.46
N ALA A 36 10.03 -6.92 10.20
CA ALA A 36 10.24 -7.52 8.89
C ALA A 36 9.16 -8.56 8.57
N LEU A 37 8.73 -9.34 9.56
CA LEU A 37 7.64 -10.29 9.41
C LEU A 37 6.33 -9.60 9.03
N LEU A 38 6.00 -8.47 9.66
CA LEU A 38 4.80 -7.68 9.35
C LEU A 38 4.81 -7.21 7.90
N ILE A 39 5.93 -6.69 7.42
CA ILE A 39 6.09 -6.22 6.04
C ILE A 39 5.89 -7.38 5.05
N CYS A 40 6.53 -8.52 5.30
CA CYS A 40 6.41 -9.70 4.43
C CYS A 40 4.98 -10.27 4.40
N GLN A 41 4.30 -10.33 5.53
CA GLN A 41 2.91 -10.78 5.61
C GLN A 41 1.97 -9.84 4.88
N ALA A 42 2.15 -8.52 5.02
CA ALA A 42 1.37 -7.51 4.31
C ALA A 42 1.55 -7.63 2.79
N PHE A 43 2.79 -7.81 2.33
CA PHE A 43 3.07 -8.04 0.92
C PHE A 43 2.39 -9.31 0.40
N ASN A 44 2.55 -10.43 1.08
CA ASN A 44 1.96 -11.70 0.67
C ASN A 44 0.43 -11.63 0.58
N PHE A 45 -0.19 -10.99 1.52
CA PHE A 45 -1.65 -10.79 1.55
C PHE A 45 -2.12 -9.92 0.38
N ALA A 46 -1.48 -8.77 0.16
CA ALA A 46 -1.78 -7.90 -0.97
C ALA A 46 -1.56 -8.60 -2.32
N TYR A 47 -0.48 -9.36 -2.45
CA TYR A 47 -0.19 -10.12 -3.66
C TYR A 47 -1.30 -11.12 -4.01
N GLN A 48 -1.75 -11.89 -3.02
CA GLN A 48 -2.83 -12.86 -3.21
C GLN A 48 -4.16 -12.20 -3.61
N LEU A 49 -4.49 -11.07 -2.99
CA LEU A 49 -5.73 -10.35 -3.26
C LEU A 49 -5.76 -9.65 -4.62
N HIS A 50 -4.62 -9.22 -5.12
CA HIS A 50 -4.49 -8.55 -6.41
C HIS A 50 -4.05 -9.48 -7.55
N GLU A 51 -3.98 -10.78 -7.28
CA GLU A 51 -3.63 -11.78 -8.29
C GLU A 51 -4.59 -11.73 -9.49
N GLY A 52 -4.04 -11.68 -10.69
CA GLY A 52 -4.81 -11.59 -11.93
C GLY A 52 -5.37 -10.20 -12.26
N GLN A 53 -5.22 -9.20 -11.37
CA GLN A 53 -5.60 -7.83 -11.65
C GLN A 53 -4.48 -7.09 -12.39
N THR A 54 -4.88 -6.26 -13.35
CA THR A 54 -3.95 -5.42 -14.11
C THR A 54 -4.34 -3.94 -14.02
N ARG A 55 -3.34 -3.06 -14.11
CA ARG A 55 -3.56 -1.61 -14.25
C ARG A 55 -3.92 -1.26 -15.69
N LYS A 56 -4.35 -0.02 -15.92
CA LYS A 56 -4.61 0.52 -17.26
C LYS A 56 -3.38 0.47 -18.17
N SER A 57 -2.18 0.48 -17.60
CA SER A 57 -0.91 0.29 -18.32
C SER A 57 -0.68 -1.14 -18.82
N GLY A 58 -1.47 -2.11 -18.35
CA GLY A 58 -1.31 -3.53 -18.64
C GLY A 58 -0.37 -4.28 -17.69
N GLU A 59 0.34 -3.58 -16.79
CA GLU A 59 1.17 -4.22 -15.77
C GLU A 59 0.32 -4.83 -14.65
N PRO A 60 0.81 -5.87 -13.93
CA PRO A 60 0.13 -6.42 -12.78
C PRO A 60 -0.15 -5.36 -11.72
N TYR A 61 -1.34 -5.40 -11.13
CA TYR A 61 -1.76 -4.38 -10.16
C TYR A 61 -0.83 -4.28 -8.94
N ILE A 62 -0.28 -5.40 -8.50
CA ILE A 62 0.64 -5.46 -7.33
C ILE A 62 1.88 -4.56 -7.49
N ALA A 63 2.27 -4.20 -8.72
CA ALA A 63 3.38 -3.27 -8.98
C ALA A 63 3.15 -1.90 -8.31
N HIS A 64 1.91 -1.43 -8.21
CA HIS A 64 1.57 -0.19 -7.54
C HIS A 64 1.77 -0.25 -6.02
N PRO A 65 1.20 -1.19 -5.26
CA PRO A 65 1.50 -1.34 -3.83
C PRO A 65 2.99 -1.52 -3.52
N ILE A 66 3.71 -2.25 -4.35
CA ILE A 66 5.17 -2.40 -4.21
C ILE A 66 5.88 -1.06 -4.35
N ALA A 67 5.52 -0.26 -5.35
CA ALA A 67 6.11 1.06 -5.57
C ALA A 67 5.79 2.02 -4.41
N VAL A 68 4.57 2.03 -3.91
CA VAL A 68 4.16 2.83 -2.75
C VAL A 68 4.94 2.43 -1.50
N ALA A 69 5.02 1.14 -1.19
CA ALA A 69 5.80 0.64 -0.05
C ALA A 69 7.29 0.97 -0.17
N SER A 70 7.86 0.87 -1.37
CA SER A 70 9.26 1.24 -1.64
C SER A 70 9.53 2.73 -1.42
N LEU A 71 8.61 3.60 -1.84
CA LEU A 71 8.68 5.04 -1.57
C LEU A 71 8.63 5.33 -0.06
N LEU A 72 7.70 4.70 0.66
CA LEU A 72 7.57 4.87 2.11
C LEU A 72 8.83 4.38 2.84
N ARG A 73 9.39 3.27 2.42
CA ARG A 73 10.67 2.76 2.96
C ARG A 73 11.81 3.73 2.71
N SER A 74 11.92 4.29 1.52
CA SER A 74 12.97 5.26 1.16
C SER A 74 12.87 6.58 1.95
N LEU A 75 11.66 6.94 2.39
CA LEU A 75 11.40 8.10 3.24
C LEU A 75 11.63 7.83 4.73
N GLY A 76 12.06 6.62 5.11
CA GLY A 76 12.27 6.23 6.51
C GLY A 76 11.01 5.82 7.25
N GLY A 77 9.95 5.42 6.54
CA GLY A 77 8.72 4.90 7.15
C GLY A 77 8.98 3.66 8.00
N ASP A 78 8.24 3.55 9.12
CA ASP A 78 8.28 2.37 9.97
C ASP A 78 7.57 1.16 9.32
N SER A 79 7.66 -0.01 9.96
CA SER A 79 7.04 -1.25 9.46
C SER A 79 5.53 -1.13 9.28
N VAL A 80 4.85 -0.45 10.19
CA VAL A 80 3.40 -0.20 10.12
C VAL A 80 3.06 0.65 8.90
N THR A 81 3.82 1.70 8.63
CA THR A 81 3.63 2.58 7.47
C THR A 81 3.86 1.83 6.16
N ILE A 82 4.92 1.02 6.08
CA ILE A 82 5.23 0.21 4.89
C ILE A 82 4.15 -0.84 4.66
N ALA A 83 3.71 -1.54 5.71
CA ALA A 83 2.60 -2.49 5.63
C ALA A 83 1.31 -1.83 5.15
N ALA A 84 0.98 -0.65 5.65
CA ALA A 84 -0.16 0.14 5.18
C ALA A 84 -0.02 0.53 3.70
N GLY A 85 1.20 0.79 3.22
CA GLY A 85 1.49 1.02 1.81
C GLY A 85 1.13 -0.16 0.91
N PHE A 86 1.44 -1.38 1.33
CA PHE A 86 1.00 -2.58 0.63
C PHE A 86 -0.51 -2.78 0.64
N LEU A 87 -1.18 -2.38 1.70
CA LEU A 87 -2.60 -2.69 1.97
C LEU A 87 -3.55 -1.52 1.68
N HIS A 88 -3.04 -0.36 1.25
CA HIS A 88 -3.83 0.87 1.18
C HIS A 88 -5.07 0.80 0.29
N ASP A 89 -5.04 -0.01 -0.78
CA ASP A 89 -6.18 -0.20 -1.69
C ASP A 89 -7.01 -1.46 -1.41
N VAL A 90 -6.59 -2.31 -0.49
CA VAL A 90 -7.20 -3.62 -0.26
C VAL A 90 -8.66 -3.51 0.16
N VAL A 91 -8.98 -2.58 1.06
CA VAL A 91 -10.35 -2.39 1.56
C VAL A 91 -11.28 -1.80 0.49
N GLU A 92 -10.76 -0.92 -0.40
CA GLU A 92 -11.56 -0.35 -1.49
C GLU A 92 -11.78 -1.32 -2.64
N ASP A 93 -10.77 -2.10 -2.98
CA ASP A 93 -10.72 -2.88 -4.22
C ASP A 93 -11.06 -4.36 -4.03
N THR A 94 -11.26 -4.81 -2.80
CA THR A 94 -11.59 -6.20 -2.45
C THR A 94 -12.70 -6.25 -1.39
N ASP A 95 -13.16 -7.45 -1.06
CA ASP A 95 -14.17 -7.69 -0.01
C ASP A 95 -13.57 -7.71 1.41
N VAL A 96 -12.26 -7.45 1.55
CA VAL A 96 -11.60 -7.41 2.86
C VAL A 96 -12.08 -6.24 3.69
N THR A 97 -12.47 -6.52 4.92
CA THR A 97 -12.96 -5.51 5.86
C THR A 97 -11.83 -4.91 6.71
N PRO A 98 -12.01 -3.69 7.25
CA PRO A 98 -11.05 -3.14 8.20
C PRO A 98 -10.80 -4.01 9.43
N GLU A 99 -11.83 -4.72 9.90
CA GLU A 99 -11.74 -5.67 11.00
C GLU A 99 -10.81 -6.84 10.69
N GLU A 100 -10.85 -7.35 9.47
CA GLU A 100 -9.92 -8.41 9.01
C GLU A 100 -8.47 -7.90 8.93
N ILE A 101 -8.27 -6.66 8.51
CA ILE A 101 -6.94 -6.02 8.55
C ILE A 101 -6.42 -5.93 9.99
N GLU A 102 -7.27 -5.54 10.93
CA GLU A 102 -6.89 -5.47 12.35
C GLU A 102 -6.50 -6.84 12.92
N GLU A 103 -7.29 -7.86 12.63
CA GLU A 103 -7.05 -9.23 13.12
C GLU A 103 -5.71 -9.78 12.61
N ARG A 104 -5.37 -9.49 11.35
CA ARG A 104 -4.13 -10.00 10.71
C ARG A 104 -2.89 -9.17 10.99
N PHE A 105 -3.02 -7.85 11.05
CA PHE A 105 -1.90 -6.90 11.02
C PHE A 105 -1.87 -5.94 12.21
N GLY A 106 -2.88 -5.94 13.04
CA GLY A 106 -2.98 -5.08 14.22
C GLY A 106 -3.74 -3.78 13.98
N VAL A 107 -4.10 -3.14 15.09
CA VAL A 107 -4.93 -1.93 15.10
C VAL A 107 -4.28 -0.73 14.40
N GLN A 108 -2.96 -0.59 14.50
CA GLN A 108 -2.25 0.54 13.88
C GLN A 108 -2.29 0.48 12.36
N VAL A 109 -2.07 -0.69 11.78
CA VAL A 109 -2.21 -0.88 10.31
C VAL A 109 -3.63 -0.63 9.87
N ARG A 110 -4.63 -1.15 10.59
CA ARG A 110 -6.05 -0.88 10.31
C ARG A 110 -6.33 0.63 10.28
N LEU A 111 -5.91 1.37 11.30
CA LEU A 111 -6.18 2.82 11.40
C LEU A 111 -5.56 3.60 10.23
N LEU A 112 -4.35 3.23 9.81
CA LEU A 112 -3.71 3.85 8.65
C LEU A 112 -4.45 3.53 7.35
N VAL A 113 -4.80 2.29 7.11
CA VAL A 113 -5.53 1.85 5.90
C VAL A 113 -6.90 2.52 5.84
N GLU A 114 -7.65 2.54 6.93
CA GLU A 114 -8.94 3.25 7.00
C GLU A 114 -8.80 4.76 6.75
N GLY A 115 -7.78 5.38 7.33
CA GLY A 115 -7.50 6.79 7.12
C GLY A 115 -7.21 7.13 5.67
N VAL A 116 -6.39 6.33 5.00
CA VAL A 116 -6.09 6.47 3.57
C VAL A 116 -7.34 6.24 2.72
N THR A 117 -8.15 5.24 3.03
CA THR A 117 -9.42 4.96 2.35
C THR A 117 -10.39 6.14 2.46
N LYS A 118 -10.52 6.74 3.65
CA LYS A 118 -11.35 7.93 3.85
C LYS A 118 -10.85 9.13 3.04
N LEU A 119 -9.53 9.35 3.00
CA LEU A 119 -8.94 10.42 2.18
C LEU A 119 -9.16 10.20 0.67
N SER A 120 -9.18 8.98 0.21
CA SER A 120 -9.40 8.65 -1.20
C SER A 120 -10.81 8.99 -1.68
N LYS A 121 -11.78 9.02 -0.78
CA LYS A 121 -13.17 9.38 -1.09
C LYS A 121 -13.39 10.89 -1.27
N PHE A 122 -12.35 11.72 -1.04
CA PHE A 122 -12.46 13.15 -1.27
C PHE A 122 -12.35 13.49 -2.74
N ASN A 123 -13.42 14.07 -3.24
CA ASN A 123 -13.46 14.57 -4.60
C ASN A 123 -12.89 16.00 -4.62
N PHE A 124 -11.71 16.18 -5.20
CA PHE A 124 -11.04 17.48 -5.35
C PHE A 124 -11.67 18.36 -6.45
N SER A 125 -12.91 18.09 -6.87
CA SER A 125 -13.59 18.89 -7.88
C SER A 125 -14.15 20.18 -7.29
N SER A 126 -13.56 21.23 -7.57
CA SER A 126 -13.78 22.59 -8.03
C SER A 126 -14.87 23.48 -7.42
N THR A 127 -15.44 23.27 -6.25
CA THR A 127 -16.14 24.34 -5.55
C THR A 127 -15.39 24.77 -4.31
N THR A 128 -15.34 26.08 -4.03
CA THR A 128 -14.62 26.64 -2.87
C THR A 128 -15.06 26.01 -1.55
N GLU A 129 -16.34 25.67 -1.42
CA GLU A 129 -16.87 24.98 -0.23
C GLU A 129 -16.35 23.56 -0.10
N ARG A 130 -16.24 22.81 -1.21
CA ARG A 130 -15.68 21.46 -1.22
C ARG A 130 -14.18 21.46 -0.93
N GLN A 131 -13.45 22.45 -1.40
CA GLN A 131 -12.03 22.62 -1.06
C GLN A 131 -11.85 22.87 0.44
N ALA A 132 -12.64 23.74 1.05
CA ALA A 132 -12.60 24.01 2.46
C ALA A 132 -12.91 22.76 3.29
N GLU A 133 -13.92 21.98 2.91
CA GLU A 133 -14.27 20.71 3.57
C GLU A 133 -13.16 19.67 3.40
N ASN A 134 -12.55 19.56 2.21
CA ASN A 134 -11.44 18.67 1.97
C ASN A 134 -10.22 19.02 2.82
N PHE A 135 -9.87 20.30 2.92
CA PHE A 135 -8.80 20.76 3.81
C PHE A 135 -9.09 20.46 5.27
N ARG A 136 -10.33 20.70 5.75
CA ARG A 136 -10.73 20.37 7.10
C ARG A 136 -10.54 18.90 7.42
N ARG A 137 -11.00 18.01 6.53
CA ARG A 137 -10.88 16.56 6.71
C ARG A 137 -9.44 16.09 6.66
N MET A 138 -8.63 16.68 5.76
CA MET A 138 -7.19 16.44 5.70
C MET A 138 -6.50 16.82 7.01
N PHE A 139 -6.81 18.00 7.58
CA PHE A 139 -6.28 18.43 8.87
C PHE A 139 -6.73 17.51 10.01
N LEU A 140 -7.97 17.04 10.02
CA LEU A 140 -8.46 16.09 11.02
C LEU A 140 -7.74 14.74 10.91
N ALA A 141 -7.50 14.24 9.70
CA ALA A 141 -6.72 13.03 9.46
C ALA A 141 -5.26 13.19 9.93
N MET A 142 -4.63 14.35 9.66
CA MET A 142 -3.28 14.68 10.14
C MET A 142 -3.22 14.76 11.67
N ALA A 143 -4.26 15.28 12.32
CA ALA A 143 -4.33 15.35 13.79
C ALA A 143 -4.42 13.95 14.42
N THR A 144 -4.96 12.97 13.71
CA THR A 144 -5.04 11.57 14.16
C THR A 144 -3.72 10.84 13.99
N ASP A 145 -3.18 10.85 12.76
CA ASP A 145 -1.87 10.24 12.43
C ASP A 145 -1.34 10.79 11.11
N ILE A 146 -0.23 11.49 11.15
CA ILE A 146 0.40 12.07 9.95
C ILE A 146 0.82 11.01 8.92
N ARG A 147 1.07 9.77 9.35
CA ARG A 147 1.45 8.68 8.45
C ARG A 147 0.38 8.41 7.39
N VAL A 148 -0.89 8.68 7.68
CA VAL A 148 -2.01 8.60 6.72
C VAL A 148 -1.74 9.49 5.50
N ILE A 149 -1.32 10.73 5.75
CA ILE A 149 -0.98 11.68 4.68
C ILE A 149 0.26 11.22 3.91
N VAL A 150 1.27 10.71 4.59
CA VAL A 150 2.51 10.23 3.95
C VAL A 150 2.21 9.06 3.00
N VAL A 151 1.39 8.10 3.43
CA VAL A 151 0.95 6.98 2.57
C VAL A 151 0.18 7.50 1.36
N LYS A 152 -0.74 8.45 1.56
CA LYS A 152 -1.53 9.02 0.46
C LYS A 152 -0.69 9.81 -0.52
N LEU A 153 0.32 10.54 -0.05
CA LEU A 153 1.26 11.25 -0.92
C LEU A 153 2.12 10.28 -1.75
N ALA A 154 2.57 9.18 -1.17
CA ALA A 154 3.31 8.15 -1.88
C ALA A 154 2.44 7.48 -2.96
N ASP A 155 1.18 7.18 -2.66
CA ASP A 155 0.20 6.69 -3.62
C ASP A 155 0.01 7.68 -4.79
N ARG A 156 -0.22 8.94 -4.49
CA ARG A 156 -0.35 10.01 -5.49
C ARG A 156 0.91 10.17 -6.34
N LEU A 157 2.08 10.15 -5.73
CA LEU A 157 3.34 10.32 -6.44
C LEU A 157 3.55 9.19 -7.46
N HIS A 158 3.29 7.94 -7.09
CA HIS A 158 3.38 6.83 -8.03
C HIS A 158 2.34 6.94 -9.15
N ASN A 159 1.10 7.31 -8.83
CA ASN A 159 0.07 7.52 -9.83
C ASN A 159 0.45 8.63 -10.82
N MET A 160 1.05 9.73 -10.35
CA MET A 160 1.55 10.80 -11.23
C MET A 160 2.68 10.35 -12.14
N ARG A 161 3.60 9.51 -11.64
CA ARG A 161 4.70 8.94 -12.45
C ARG A 161 4.22 7.97 -13.52
N THR A 162 3.01 7.42 -13.38
CA THR A 162 2.41 6.47 -14.31
C THR A 162 1.31 7.08 -15.20
N LEU A 163 1.12 8.41 -15.16
CA LEU A 163 0.13 9.13 -15.98
C LEU A 163 0.38 9.02 -17.48
N GLU A 164 1.60 8.78 -17.91
CA GLU A 164 1.96 8.59 -19.32
C GLU A 164 1.16 7.48 -20.01
N HIS A 165 0.63 6.54 -19.23
CA HIS A 165 -0.22 5.45 -19.72
C HIS A 165 -1.72 5.79 -19.73
N LEU A 166 -2.10 6.97 -19.24
CA LEU A 166 -3.46 7.46 -19.30
C LEU A 166 -3.57 8.33 -20.55
N LYS A 167 -4.43 7.95 -21.51
CA LYS A 167 -4.75 8.82 -22.64
C LYS A 167 -5.34 10.12 -22.12
N PRO A 168 -4.92 11.29 -22.62
CA PRO A 168 -5.63 12.53 -22.34
C PRO A 168 -7.06 12.39 -22.86
N GLU A 169 -8.04 12.64 -21.98
CA GLU A 169 -9.44 12.82 -22.37
C GLU A 169 -9.63 14.18 -23.06
#